data_935cd906a5c10c0b7a6dfeb83358f20f
#
_entry.id   935cd906a5c10c0b7a6dfeb83358f20f
#
_cell.length_a   1.000
_cell.length_b   1.000
_cell.length_c   1.000
_cell.angle_alpha   90.00
_cell.angle_beta   90.00
_cell.angle_gamma   90.00
#
_symmetry.space_group_name_H-M   'P 1'
#
loop_
_entity.id
_entity.type
_entity.pdbx_description
1 polymer ?
#
loop_
_entity_poly.entity_id
_entity_poly.type
_entity_poly.pdbx_seq_one_letter_code
_entity_poly.pdbx_strand_id
1 'polypeptide(L)'
;MSENTRNSEAERGGSSNGSRVRPSTSSMESSLPPRLYEEYAYVLDYLQFGRPAPDKPRHLALPTVQVIGETYFTLLEAEVRAGTQANLHERVYIGKDRREKINRIIGRIGYNDLTANAKAELLSVLEELIANQEQRFVAFFNNSQAITPRMHALELLPGIGKKSMWQIINARERKLFTSFKDIQDRTSVGDPIKVIAKRILDELTGGEKYRIFSRAM
;
A
#
# COMPACT_ATOMS: atom_id res chain seq x y z
N MET A 1 84.68 -2.50 -49.25
CA MET A 1 84.16 -2.17 -50.59
C MET A 1 82.73 -1.76 -50.37
N SER A 2 82.64 -0.52 -50.32
CA SER A 2 82.01 0.41 -51.27
C SER A 2 80.54 0.49 -50.99
N GLU A 3 80.16 1.55 -50.33
CA GLU A 3 79.63 2.83 -50.97
C GLU A 3 78.16 2.61 -51.39
N ASN A 4 77.32 3.42 -51.19
CA ASN A 4 77.13 4.87 -51.01
C ASN A 4 75.64 5.17 -51.19
N THR A 5 75.17 6.02 -50.53
CA THR A 5 74.66 7.35 -50.74
C THR A 5 73.10 7.47 -50.95
N ARG A 6 72.60 8.33 -50.16
CA ARG A 6 71.79 9.53 -50.37
C ARG A 6 70.33 9.41 -50.73
N ASN A 7 69.67 10.10 -49.87
CA ASN A 7 68.76 11.27 -50.06
C ASN A 7 67.36 10.94 -50.50
N SER A 8 66.39 11.53 -50.01
CA SER A 8 65.99 12.79 -49.43
C SER A 8 64.48 12.87 -49.48
N GLU A 9 63.98 13.65 -48.57
CA GLU A 9 62.71 14.46 -48.67
C GLU A 9 61.37 13.71 -48.53
N ALA A 10 60.80 13.89 -47.40
CA ALA A 10 59.81 14.89 -47.03
C ALA A 10 58.50 14.79 -47.78
N GLU A 11 57.44 14.41 -47.05
CA GLU A 11 56.28 15.29 -46.91
C GLU A 11 55.28 14.71 -45.88
N ARG A 12 55.02 15.50 -44.99
CA ARG A 12 53.81 15.88 -44.27
C ARG A 12 52.50 15.13 -44.56
N GLY A 13 51.82 14.81 -43.53
CA GLY A 13 50.37 14.89 -43.60
C GLY A 13 49.61 13.88 -42.82
N GLY A 14 48.97 14.31 -41.80
CA GLY A 14 47.71 13.72 -41.42
C GLY A 14 47.65 12.93 -40.10
N SER A 15 47.71 13.65 -39.01
CA SER A 15 47.16 13.21 -37.74
C SER A 15 45.64 13.02 -37.85
N SER A 16 45.17 11.81 -37.92
CA SER A 16 43.74 11.53 -37.68
C SER A 16 43.61 10.88 -36.29
N ASN A 17 43.29 11.76 -35.39
CA ASN A 17 42.92 11.44 -34.02
C ASN A 17 41.59 10.70 -34.01
N GLY A 18 41.62 9.39 -34.12
CA GLY A 18 40.46 8.52 -33.98
C GLY A 18 39.97 8.50 -32.53
N SER A 19 39.17 9.49 -32.18
CA SER A 19 38.40 9.49 -30.96
C SER A 19 37.50 8.26 -30.93
N ARG A 20 37.92 7.23 -30.20
CA ARG A 20 37.01 6.13 -29.79
C ARG A 20 35.95 6.74 -28.89
N VAL A 21 34.81 7.06 -29.48
CA VAL A 21 33.56 7.29 -28.74
C VAL A 21 33.23 5.98 -28.03
N ARG A 22 33.44 5.95 -26.73
CA ARG A 22 32.90 4.91 -25.89
C ARG A 22 31.38 5.08 -25.95
N PRO A 23 30.61 4.02 -26.24
CA PRO A 23 29.17 4.10 -26.06
C PRO A 23 28.90 4.38 -24.58
N SER A 24 28.23 5.48 -24.30
CA SER A 24 27.68 5.78 -23.00
C SER A 24 26.74 4.63 -22.66
N THR A 25 27.12 3.84 -21.65
CA THR A 25 26.20 2.94 -20.96
C THR A 25 25.14 3.83 -20.34
N SER A 26 24.05 4.03 -21.05
CA SER A 26 22.83 4.52 -20.47
C SER A 26 22.47 3.52 -19.36
N SER A 27 22.58 3.97 -18.14
CA SER A 27 22.11 3.31 -16.95
C SER A 27 20.68 2.84 -17.20
N MET A 28 20.51 1.53 -17.38
CA MET A 28 19.24 0.88 -17.14
C MET A 28 18.95 1.08 -15.64
N GLU A 29 18.31 2.20 -15.32
CA GLU A 29 17.60 2.32 -14.05
C GLU A 29 16.61 1.17 -14.02
N SER A 30 16.92 0.18 -13.17
CA SER A 30 16.02 -0.89 -12.87
C SER A 30 14.74 -0.26 -12.34
N SER A 31 13.71 -0.22 -13.16
CA SER A 31 12.38 0.22 -12.77
C SER A 31 11.76 -0.83 -11.85
N LEU A 32 12.21 -0.86 -10.60
CA LEU A 32 11.47 -1.49 -9.54
C LEU A 32 10.11 -0.78 -9.48
N PRO A 33 9.00 -1.53 -9.43
CA PRO A 33 7.69 -0.91 -9.34
C PRO A 33 7.69 0.07 -8.17
N PRO A 34 7.05 1.24 -8.31
CA PRO A 34 7.07 2.26 -7.28
C PRO A 34 6.62 1.63 -5.96
N ARG A 35 7.47 1.73 -4.93
CA ARG A 35 7.11 1.29 -3.59
C ARG A 35 5.97 2.17 -3.14
N LEU A 36 4.78 1.61 -3.12
CA LEU A 36 3.58 2.30 -2.68
C LEU A 36 3.62 2.33 -1.15
N TYR A 37 3.65 3.52 -0.58
CA TYR A 37 3.69 3.76 0.85
C TYR A 37 2.34 4.30 1.32
N GLU A 38 2.01 4.02 2.58
CA GLU A 38 0.91 4.70 3.24
C GLU A 38 1.35 6.13 3.56
N GLU A 39 0.50 7.11 3.29
CA GLU A 39 0.73 8.50 3.71
C GLU A 39 0.05 8.79 5.04
N TYR A 40 -1.12 8.23 5.25
CA TYR A 40 -1.90 8.34 6.48
C TYR A 40 -2.27 6.98 7.03
N ALA A 41 -2.46 6.93 8.33
CA ALA A 41 -2.92 5.74 9.02
C ALA A 41 -3.81 6.11 10.21
N TYR A 42 -4.62 5.16 10.64
CA TYR A 42 -5.48 5.28 11.81
C TYR A 42 -4.92 4.49 12.97
N VAL A 43 -4.92 5.08 14.15
CA VAL A 43 -4.39 4.49 15.36
C VAL A 43 -5.36 3.43 15.90
N LEU A 44 -4.84 2.20 16.06
CA LEU A 44 -5.57 1.07 16.63
C LEU A 44 -5.28 0.87 18.12
N ASP A 45 -4.05 1.15 18.54
CA ASP A 45 -3.64 1.05 19.94
C ASP A 45 -2.42 1.93 20.21
N TYR A 46 -2.30 2.41 21.47
CA TYR A 46 -1.19 3.23 21.95
C TYR A 46 -0.50 2.53 23.12
N LEU A 47 0.74 2.12 22.90
CA LEU A 47 1.57 1.46 23.92
C LEU A 47 2.55 2.48 24.52
N GLN A 48 2.18 3.01 25.67
CA GLN A 48 2.97 4.05 26.37
C GLN A 48 4.42 3.63 26.64
N PHE A 49 4.67 2.35 26.88
CA PHE A 49 6.00 1.81 27.19
C PHE A 49 6.55 0.94 26.05
N GLY A 50 6.03 1.10 24.82
CA GLY A 50 6.40 0.27 23.69
C GLY A 50 6.14 -1.22 23.89
N ARG A 51 6.64 -2.04 22.98
CA ARG A 51 6.64 -3.49 23.18
C ARG A 51 7.72 -3.91 24.18
N PRO A 52 7.44 -4.86 25.07
CA PRO A 52 8.46 -5.49 25.90
C PRO A 52 9.54 -6.09 24.99
N ALA A 53 10.75 -5.65 25.13
CA ALA A 53 11.91 -6.24 24.47
C ALA A 53 12.82 -6.86 25.54
N PRO A 54 13.31 -8.09 25.34
CA PRO A 54 14.13 -8.79 26.32
C PRO A 54 15.37 -7.99 26.76
N ASP A 55 15.93 -7.22 25.82
CA ASP A 55 17.23 -6.55 26.00
C ASP A 55 17.11 -5.05 26.31
N LYS A 56 15.89 -4.51 26.51
CA LYS A 56 15.69 -3.09 26.81
C LYS A 56 14.90 -2.88 28.08
N PRO A 57 15.46 -2.11 29.04
CA PRO A 57 14.70 -1.70 30.23
C PRO A 57 13.44 -0.92 29.83
N ARG A 58 12.31 -1.20 30.48
CA ARG A 58 11.01 -0.57 30.18
C ARG A 58 11.04 0.96 30.22
N HIS A 59 11.83 1.55 31.08
CA HIS A 59 11.95 3.02 31.21
C HIS A 59 12.68 3.70 30.04
N LEU A 60 13.35 2.93 29.17
CA LEU A 60 13.99 3.41 27.95
C LEU A 60 13.15 3.11 26.69
N ALA A 61 12.04 2.44 26.84
CA ALA A 61 11.16 2.14 25.72
C ALA A 61 10.36 3.40 25.34
N LEU A 62 10.41 3.77 24.08
CA LEU A 62 9.64 4.89 23.55
C LEU A 62 8.21 4.44 23.28
N PRO A 63 7.24 5.35 23.46
CA PRO A 63 5.85 5.06 23.13
C PRO A 63 5.72 4.62 21.68
N THR A 64 4.92 3.58 21.45
CA THR A 64 4.62 3.07 20.10
C THR A 64 3.12 3.02 19.85
N VAL A 65 2.74 3.06 18.58
CA VAL A 65 1.36 2.87 18.14
C VAL A 65 1.30 1.72 17.16
N GLN A 66 0.20 0.98 17.21
CA GLN A 66 -0.21 0.10 16.14
C GLN A 66 -1.24 0.82 15.30
N VAL A 67 -1.03 0.85 14.00
CA VAL A 67 -1.84 1.62 13.06
C VAL A 67 -2.21 0.80 11.84
N ILE A 68 -3.31 1.17 11.20
CA ILE A 68 -3.71 0.65 9.88
C ILE A 68 -3.63 1.78 8.85
N GLY A 69 -2.95 1.52 7.74
CA GLY A 69 -2.83 2.44 6.62
C GLY A 69 -4.16 2.69 5.92
N GLU A 70 -4.34 3.92 5.47
CA GLU A 70 -5.57 4.40 4.85
C GLU A 70 -5.76 3.88 3.42
N THR A 71 -4.65 3.71 2.68
CA THR A 71 -4.72 3.41 1.25
C THR A 71 -4.66 1.92 0.94
N TYR A 72 -3.75 1.20 1.56
CA TYR A 72 -3.49 -0.21 1.28
C TYR A 72 -3.80 -1.13 2.44
N PHE A 73 -4.38 -0.60 3.51
CA PHE A 73 -4.71 -1.33 4.74
C PHE A 73 -3.51 -2.07 5.34
N THR A 74 -2.32 -1.47 5.19
CA THR A 74 -1.11 -2.05 5.75
C THR A 74 -1.07 -1.87 7.26
N LEU A 75 -0.92 -2.96 8.00
CA LEU A 75 -0.71 -2.90 9.46
C LEU A 75 0.74 -2.53 9.74
N LEU A 76 0.93 -1.53 10.58
CA LEU A 76 2.25 -0.97 10.89
C LEU A 76 2.40 -0.75 12.40
N GLU A 77 3.64 -0.81 12.85
CA GLU A 77 4.05 -0.31 14.16
C GLU A 77 4.94 0.91 13.99
N ALA A 78 4.68 1.94 14.76
CA ALA A 78 5.39 3.21 14.66
C ALA A 78 5.73 3.77 16.04
N GLU A 79 6.87 4.42 16.15
CA GLU A 79 7.33 5.11 17.34
C GLU A 79 6.72 6.51 17.38
N VAL A 80 6.16 6.86 18.53
CA VAL A 80 5.57 8.18 18.76
C VAL A 80 6.66 9.17 19.17
N ARG A 81 6.55 10.39 18.71
CA ARG A 81 7.49 11.46 19.04
C ARG A 81 7.42 11.81 20.54
N ALA A 82 8.54 11.97 21.18
CA ALA A 82 8.60 12.39 22.58
C ALA A 82 7.82 13.70 22.81
N GLY A 83 7.02 13.71 23.86
CA GLY A 83 6.18 14.87 24.21
C GLY A 83 4.88 14.99 23.41
N THR A 84 4.56 14.02 22.55
CA THR A 84 3.28 13.95 21.85
C THR A 84 2.50 12.70 22.27
N GLN A 85 1.20 12.72 22.05
CA GLN A 85 0.31 11.57 22.28
C GLN A 85 -0.55 11.33 21.04
N ALA A 86 -0.78 10.07 20.73
CA ALA A 86 -1.72 9.66 19.69
C ALA A 86 -2.94 9.01 20.35
N ASN A 87 -4.14 9.40 19.92
CA ASN A 87 -5.40 8.87 20.44
C ASN A 87 -5.87 7.70 19.57
N LEU A 88 -6.72 6.84 20.14
CA LEU A 88 -7.39 5.81 19.35
C LEU A 88 -8.22 6.43 18.25
N HIS A 89 -8.29 5.76 17.10
CA HIS A 89 -8.98 6.21 15.88
C HIS A 89 -8.44 7.51 15.27
N GLU A 90 -7.37 8.06 15.83
CA GLU A 90 -6.78 9.28 15.27
C GLU A 90 -6.11 8.99 13.93
N ARG A 91 -6.40 9.83 12.94
CA ARG A 91 -5.71 9.82 11.64
C ARG A 91 -4.39 10.53 11.77
N VAL A 92 -3.28 9.81 11.58
CA VAL A 92 -1.92 10.32 11.71
C VAL A 92 -1.18 10.26 10.38
N TYR A 93 -0.36 11.29 10.11
CA TYR A 93 0.52 11.30 8.94
C TYR A 93 1.75 10.44 9.18
N ILE A 94 2.01 9.49 8.28
CA ILE A 94 3.12 8.54 8.35
C ILE A 94 4.01 8.56 7.08
N GLY A 95 3.70 9.44 6.14
CA GLY A 95 4.42 9.60 4.88
C GLY A 95 5.89 9.99 5.05
N LYS A 96 6.53 10.42 3.98
CA LYS A 96 7.97 10.72 3.95
C LYS A 96 8.32 12.11 4.50
N ASP A 97 7.38 13.04 4.46
CA ASP A 97 7.59 14.41 4.92
C ASP A 97 7.63 14.50 6.45
N ARG A 98 7.77 15.73 6.96
CA ARG A 98 7.82 15.97 8.40
C ARG A 98 6.54 15.49 9.09
N ARG A 99 6.68 14.49 9.95
CA ARG A 99 5.61 13.93 10.76
C ARG A 99 5.49 14.70 12.07
N GLU A 100 4.28 15.04 12.46
CA GLU A 100 4.05 15.78 13.71
C GLU A 100 4.12 14.87 14.93
N LYS A 101 3.39 13.73 14.91
CA LYS A 101 3.24 12.81 16.05
C LYS A 101 4.10 11.57 15.95
N ILE A 102 4.40 11.11 14.75
CA ILE A 102 5.18 9.90 14.51
C ILE A 102 6.64 10.25 14.31
N ASN A 103 7.52 9.62 15.10
CA ASN A 103 8.95 9.77 14.96
C ASN A 103 9.47 8.93 13.79
N ARG A 104 9.22 7.62 13.83
CA ARG A 104 9.63 6.69 12.76
C ARG A 104 8.68 5.51 12.65
N ILE A 105 8.60 4.91 11.48
CA ILE A 105 7.95 3.63 11.27
C ILE A 105 8.94 2.53 11.68
N ILE A 106 8.53 1.68 12.61
CA ILE A 106 9.32 0.54 13.06
C ILE A 106 9.30 -0.55 12.00
N GLY A 107 8.08 -0.88 11.50
CA GLY A 107 7.93 -1.89 10.46
C GLY A 107 6.48 -2.27 10.19
N ARG A 108 6.31 -3.16 9.23
CA ARG A 108 5.04 -3.84 8.98
C ARG A 108 4.85 -4.95 10.00
N ILE A 109 3.62 -5.14 10.41
CA ILE A 109 3.22 -6.19 11.35
C ILE A 109 2.05 -6.99 10.77
N GLY A 110 1.93 -8.24 11.17
CA GLY A 110 0.79 -9.07 10.82
C GLY A 110 -0.39 -8.90 11.77
N TYR A 111 -1.56 -9.41 11.38
CA TYR A 111 -2.74 -9.41 12.24
C TYR A 111 -2.46 -10.08 13.60
N ASN A 112 -1.68 -11.16 13.61
CA ASN A 112 -1.34 -11.89 14.84
C ASN A 112 -0.46 -11.07 15.79
N ASP A 113 0.28 -10.10 15.27
CA ASP A 113 1.16 -9.22 16.05
C ASP A 113 0.41 -8.05 16.69
N LEU A 114 -0.85 -7.84 16.34
CA LEU A 114 -1.70 -6.83 16.96
C LEU A 114 -1.97 -7.19 18.43
N THR A 115 -2.01 -6.17 19.27
CA THR A 115 -2.50 -6.29 20.65
C THR A 115 -3.97 -6.71 20.68
N ALA A 116 -4.46 -7.15 21.83
CA ALA A 116 -5.87 -7.46 22.00
C ALA A 116 -6.76 -6.23 21.75
N ASN A 117 -6.33 -5.04 22.22
CA ASN A 117 -7.03 -3.78 21.99
C ASN A 117 -7.06 -3.42 20.51
N ALA A 118 -5.90 -3.44 19.83
CA ALA A 118 -5.84 -3.16 18.41
C ALA A 118 -6.73 -4.09 17.57
N LYS A 119 -6.83 -5.38 17.94
CA LYS A 119 -7.75 -6.34 17.30
C LYS A 119 -9.21 -6.00 17.53
N ALA A 120 -9.55 -5.53 18.74
CA ALA A 120 -10.92 -5.15 19.09
C ALA A 120 -11.36 -3.90 18.31
N GLU A 121 -10.47 -2.91 18.16
CA GLU A 121 -10.76 -1.65 17.47
C GLU A 121 -10.70 -1.76 15.94
N LEU A 122 -10.02 -2.77 15.41
CA LEU A 122 -9.72 -2.87 13.96
C LEU A 122 -10.98 -2.80 13.09
N LEU A 123 -12.05 -3.53 13.44
CA LEU A 123 -13.27 -3.54 12.62
C LEU A 123 -13.97 -2.17 12.63
N SER A 124 -14.05 -1.51 13.77
CA SER A 124 -14.65 -0.17 13.91
C SER A 124 -13.86 0.87 13.08
N VAL A 125 -12.53 0.84 13.18
CA VAL A 125 -11.65 1.73 12.39
C VAL A 125 -11.79 1.46 10.89
N LEU A 126 -11.92 0.20 10.47
CA LEU A 126 -12.16 -0.15 9.07
C LEU A 126 -13.49 0.41 8.57
N GLU A 127 -14.57 0.28 9.34
CA GLU A 127 -15.89 0.83 8.98
C GLU A 127 -15.83 2.36 8.83
N GLU A 128 -15.18 3.06 9.76
CA GLU A 128 -14.97 4.51 9.70
C GLU A 128 -14.15 4.92 8.46
N LEU A 129 -13.04 4.23 8.20
CA LEU A 129 -12.16 4.49 7.07
C LEU A 129 -12.87 4.28 5.73
N ILE A 130 -13.70 3.23 5.63
CA ILE A 130 -14.49 2.94 4.43
C ILE A 130 -15.57 4.01 4.22
N ALA A 131 -16.26 4.42 5.30
CA ALA A 131 -17.26 5.47 5.24
C ALA A 131 -16.65 6.80 4.75
N ASN A 132 -15.46 7.16 5.22
CA ASN A 132 -14.73 8.36 4.83
C ASN A 132 -14.23 8.30 3.37
N GLN A 133 -14.15 7.12 2.77
CA GLN A 133 -13.69 6.91 1.38
C GLN A 133 -14.79 6.31 0.49
N GLU A 134 -16.05 6.66 0.72
CA GLU A 134 -17.20 6.08 0.03
C GLU A 134 -17.00 5.98 -1.49
N GLN A 135 -16.55 7.05 -2.14
CA GLN A 135 -16.40 7.10 -3.59
C GLN A 135 -15.40 6.08 -4.14
N ARG A 136 -14.35 5.78 -3.40
CA ARG A 136 -13.37 4.74 -3.75
C ARG A 136 -14.03 3.37 -3.83
N PHE A 137 -14.84 3.05 -2.85
CA PHE A 137 -15.50 1.73 -2.77
C PHE A 137 -16.72 1.64 -3.68
N VAL A 138 -17.45 2.73 -3.88
CA VAL A 138 -18.50 2.80 -4.91
C VAL A 138 -17.90 2.56 -6.29
N ALA A 139 -16.70 3.12 -6.58
CA ALA A 139 -15.98 2.84 -7.82
C ALA A 139 -15.60 1.36 -7.96
N PHE A 140 -15.29 0.65 -6.87
CA PHE A 140 -15.08 -0.79 -6.89
C PHE A 140 -16.34 -1.55 -7.34
N PHE A 141 -17.53 -1.23 -6.82
CA PHE A 141 -18.79 -1.84 -7.26
C PHE A 141 -19.06 -1.55 -8.74
N ASN A 142 -18.75 -0.36 -9.21
CA ASN A 142 -18.96 0.05 -10.60
C ASN A 142 -17.99 -0.63 -11.58
N ASN A 143 -16.71 -0.80 -11.18
CA ASN A 143 -15.64 -1.16 -12.12
C ASN A 143 -15.08 -2.57 -11.92
N SER A 144 -15.48 -3.29 -10.87
CA SER A 144 -15.00 -4.65 -10.60
C SER A 144 -15.33 -5.61 -11.73
N GLN A 145 -14.41 -6.53 -12.01
CA GLN A 145 -14.52 -7.50 -13.10
C GLN A 145 -14.26 -8.93 -12.63
N ALA A 146 -14.40 -9.89 -13.54
CA ALA A 146 -14.06 -11.27 -13.29
C ALA A 146 -12.53 -11.40 -13.02
N ILE A 147 -12.18 -12.09 -11.95
CA ILE A 147 -10.80 -12.45 -11.61
C ILE A 147 -10.37 -13.68 -12.38
N THR A 148 -11.30 -14.60 -12.56
CA THR A 148 -11.14 -15.82 -13.36
C THR A 148 -12.41 -16.05 -14.19
N PRO A 149 -12.37 -16.96 -15.21
CA PRO A 149 -13.58 -17.28 -15.99
C PRO A 149 -14.77 -17.78 -15.14
N ARG A 150 -14.52 -18.22 -13.91
CA ARG A 150 -15.56 -18.78 -13.02
C ARG A 150 -15.86 -17.93 -11.78
N MET A 151 -15.11 -16.83 -11.55
CA MET A 151 -15.20 -16.04 -10.33
C MET A 151 -15.09 -14.55 -10.62
N HIS A 152 -16.05 -13.79 -10.16
CA HIS A 152 -16.06 -12.33 -10.22
C HIS A 152 -15.54 -11.72 -8.91
N ALA A 153 -14.89 -10.54 -8.97
CA ALA A 153 -14.36 -9.85 -7.78
C ALA A 153 -15.44 -9.56 -6.73
N LEU A 154 -16.67 -9.28 -7.15
CA LEU A 154 -17.82 -9.10 -6.26
C LEU A 154 -18.15 -10.35 -5.42
N GLU A 155 -17.91 -11.55 -5.93
CA GLU A 155 -18.15 -12.80 -5.20
C GLU A 155 -17.17 -13.03 -4.05
N LEU A 156 -16.09 -12.27 -3.99
CA LEU A 156 -15.16 -12.28 -2.86
C LEU A 156 -15.67 -11.50 -1.64
N LEU A 157 -16.70 -10.68 -1.85
CA LEU A 157 -17.33 -9.95 -0.75
C LEU A 157 -18.25 -10.88 0.05
N PRO A 158 -18.15 -10.92 1.39
CA PRO A 158 -18.97 -11.75 2.24
C PRO A 158 -20.47 -11.53 1.98
N GLY A 159 -21.21 -12.61 1.80
CA GLY A 159 -22.65 -12.56 1.55
C GLY A 159 -23.07 -12.25 0.11
N ILE A 160 -22.11 -11.99 -0.79
CA ILE A 160 -22.40 -11.77 -2.22
C ILE A 160 -22.14 -13.06 -2.99
N GLY A 161 -23.21 -13.81 -3.23
CA GLY A 161 -23.18 -14.96 -4.13
C GLY A 161 -23.52 -14.56 -5.57
N LYS A 162 -23.57 -15.55 -6.47
CA LYS A 162 -23.83 -15.33 -7.91
C LYS A 162 -25.08 -14.52 -8.20
N LYS A 163 -26.16 -14.76 -7.46
CA LYS A 163 -27.44 -14.04 -7.64
C LYS A 163 -27.27 -12.54 -7.34
N SER A 164 -26.69 -12.20 -6.19
CA SER A 164 -26.45 -10.81 -5.79
C SER A 164 -25.43 -10.14 -6.71
N MET A 165 -24.38 -10.85 -7.12
CA MET A 165 -23.42 -10.37 -8.10
C MET A 165 -24.08 -9.94 -9.40
N TRP A 166 -24.96 -10.79 -9.98
CA TRP A 166 -25.68 -10.44 -11.20
C TRP A 166 -26.65 -9.26 -11.02
N GLN A 167 -27.28 -9.13 -9.84
CA GLN A 167 -28.08 -7.95 -9.52
C GLN A 167 -27.25 -6.67 -9.54
N ILE A 168 -26.05 -6.70 -8.96
CA ILE A 168 -25.14 -5.55 -8.95
C ILE A 168 -24.72 -5.21 -10.39
N ILE A 169 -24.31 -6.21 -11.18
CA ILE A 169 -23.89 -6.00 -12.58
C ILE A 169 -25.01 -5.38 -13.40
N ASN A 170 -26.21 -5.97 -13.39
CA ASN A 170 -27.35 -5.46 -14.12
C ASN A 170 -27.78 -4.05 -13.66
N ALA A 171 -27.65 -3.76 -12.36
CA ALA A 171 -27.98 -2.44 -11.83
C ALA A 171 -26.99 -1.38 -12.29
N ARG A 172 -25.67 -1.66 -12.24
CA ARG A 172 -24.63 -0.71 -12.68
C ARG A 172 -24.63 -0.48 -14.20
N GLU A 173 -24.99 -1.49 -15.01
CA GLU A 173 -25.14 -1.36 -16.47
C GLU A 173 -26.25 -0.39 -16.86
N ARG A 174 -27.33 -0.34 -16.08
CA ARG A 174 -28.44 0.62 -16.30
C ARG A 174 -28.02 2.03 -15.89
N LYS A 175 -27.38 2.17 -14.74
CA LYS A 175 -26.88 3.44 -14.17
C LYS A 175 -25.81 3.14 -13.12
N LEU A 176 -24.65 3.79 -13.21
CA LEU A 176 -23.58 3.66 -12.23
C LEU A 176 -24.08 4.04 -10.83
N PHE A 177 -23.55 3.37 -9.82
CA PHE A 177 -23.83 3.70 -8.43
C PHE A 177 -23.12 5.01 -8.05
N THR A 178 -23.78 5.81 -7.21
CA THR A 178 -23.27 7.12 -6.76
C THR A 178 -22.95 7.15 -5.27
N SER A 179 -23.49 6.22 -4.48
CA SER A 179 -23.28 6.12 -3.03
C SER A 179 -23.51 4.70 -2.52
N PHE A 180 -23.11 4.41 -1.30
CA PHE A 180 -23.46 3.16 -0.62
C PHE A 180 -24.97 2.99 -0.47
N LYS A 181 -25.67 4.09 -0.19
CA LYS A 181 -27.12 4.05 -0.14
C LYS A 181 -27.75 3.66 -1.47
N ASP A 182 -27.24 4.19 -2.60
CA ASP A 182 -27.73 3.82 -3.95
C ASP A 182 -27.48 2.32 -4.24
N ILE A 183 -26.37 1.75 -3.75
CA ILE A 183 -26.12 0.31 -3.84
C ILE A 183 -27.18 -0.49 -3.05
N GLN A 184 -27.45 -0.11 -1.80
CA GLN A 184 -28.44 -0.76 -0.95
C GLN A 184 -29.85 -0.69 -1.54
N ASP A 185 -30.26 0.48 -2.02
CA ASP A 185 -31.62 0.72 -2.55
C ASP A 185 -31.88 -0.04 -3.85
N ARG A 186 -30.85 -0.34 -4.63
CA ARG A 186 -30.96 -0.95 -5.97
C ARG A 186 -30.52 -2.40 -6.07
N THR A 187 -29.94 -2.94 -5.00
CA THR A 187 -29.43 -4.32 -4.97
C THR A 187 -29.82 -5.04 -3.69
N SER A 188 -29.49 -6.32 -3.60
CA SER A 188 -29.66 -7.10 -2.36
C SER A 188 -28.48 -7.02 -1.40
N VAL A 189 -27.53 -6.09 -1.63
CA VAL A 189 -26.42 -5.86 -0.70
C VAL A 189 -26.96 -5.17 0.55
N GLY A 190 -26.72 -5.74 1.71
CA GLY A 190 -27.16 -5.16 2.97
C GLY A 190 -26.42 -3.85 3.29
N ASP A 191 -25.41 -3.92 4.15
CA ASP A 191 -24.58 -2.77 4.50
C ASP A 191 -23.23 -2.85 3.76
N PRO A 192 -22.99 -2.05 2.70
CA PRO A 192 -21.76 -2.12 1.93
C PRO A 192 -20.51 -1.85 2.78
N ILE A 193 -20.61 -0.97 3.80
CA ILE A 193 -19.50 -0.63 4.68
C ILE A 193 -19.07 -1.90 5.44
N LYS A 194 -20.02 -2.57 6.08
CA LYS A 194 -19.74 -3.79 6.84
C LYS A 194 -19.25 -4.94 5.97
N VAL A 195 -19.81 -5.08 4.78
CA VAL A 195 -19.40 -6.11 3.82
C VAL A 195 -17.94 -5.90 3.40
N ILE A 196 -17.55 -4.66 3.09
CA ILE A 196 -16.18 -4.32 2.69
C ILE A 196 -15.23 -4.45 3.89
N ALA A 197 -15.61 -3.92 5.06
CA ALA A 197 -14.80 -4.01 6.29
C ALA A 197 -14.50 -5.47 6.65
N LYS A 198 -15.52 -6.32 6.60
CA LYS A 198 -15.36 -7.76 6.83
C LYS A 198 -14.40 -8.39 5.81
N ARG A 199 -14.51 -8.04 4.53
CA ARG A 199 -13.60 -8.54 3.50
C ARG A 199 -12.16 -8.10 3.75
N ILE A 200 -11.92 -6.84 4.10
CA ILE A 200 -10.59 -6.36 4.43
C ILE A 200 -10.04 -7.09 5.65
N LEU A 201 -10.84 -7.28 6.68
CA LEU A 201 -10.46 -8.03 7.87
C LEU A 201 -10.06 -9.47 7.52
N ASP A 202 -10.84 -10.16 6.69
CA ASP A 202 -10.55 -11.53 6.25
C ASP A 202 -9.21 -11.58 5.46
N GLU A 203 -8.94 -10.56 4.65
CA GLU A 203 -7.65 -10.44 3.94
C GLU A 203 -6.47 -10.19 4.89
N LEU A 204 -6.65 -9.43 5.96
CA LEU A 204 -5.62 -9.13 6.96
C LEU A 204 -5.33 -10.32 7.87
N THR A 205 -6.36 -11.09 8.24
CA THR A 205 -6.21 -12.29 9.07
C THR A 205 -5.46 -13.41 8.35
N GLY A 206 -5.43 -13.38 7.02
CA GLY A 206 -4.73 -14.38 6.20
C GLY A 206 -5.62 -15.54 5.79
N GLY A 207 -5.11 -16.35 4.86
CA GLY A 207 -5.86 -17.49 4.31
C GLY A 207 -6.59 -17.19 3.00
N GLU A 208 -6.79 -15.92 2.67
CA GLU A 208 -7.46 -15.51 1.45
C GLU A 208 -6.54 -15.63 0.22
N LYS A 209 -6.95 -16.45 -0.75
CA LYS A 209 -6.22 -16.66 -2.01
C LYS A 209 -6.12 -15.37 -2.84
N TYR A 210 -7.19 -14.59 -2.86
CA TYR A 210 -7.28 -13.36 -3.63
C TYR A 210 -7.45 -12.18 -2.67
N ARG A 211 -6.61 -11.16 -2.83
CA ARG A 211 -6.72 -9.89 -2.12
C ARG A 211 -7.17 -8.82 -3.10
N ILE A 212 -8.23 -8.11 -2.76
CA ILE A 212 -8.82 -7.07 -3.61
C ILE A 212 -8.64 -5.67 -3.03
N PHE A 213 -8.42 -5.56 -1.72
CA PHE A 213 -8.26 -4.28 -1.02
C PHE A 213 -6.91 -4.15 -0.32
N SER A 214 -6.47 -5.20 0.37
CA SER A 214 -5.23 -5.17 1.14
C SER A 214 -4.03 -5.70 0.34
N ARG A 215 -2.83 -5.29 0.75
CA ARG A 215 -1.59 -5.82 0.19
C ARG A 215 -1.10 -7.04 0.93
N ALA A 216 -0.52 -7.96 0.19
CA ALA A 216 0.26 -9.05 0.78
C ALA A 216 1.45 -8.47 1.58
N MET A 217 1.74 -9.09 2.71
CA MET A 217 2.97 -8.85 3.45
C MET A 217 4.18 -9.35 2.68
#